data_fe4b51eb16f692774110cdff199e2b32
#
_entry.id   fe4b51eb16f692774110cdff199e2b32
#
_cell.length_a   1.000
_cell.length_b   1.000
_cell.length_c   1.000
_cell.angle_alpha   90.00
_cell.angle_beta   90.00
_cell.angle_gamma   90.00
#
_symmetry.space_group_name_H-M   'P 1'
#
loop_
_entity.id
_entity.type
_entity.pdbx_description
1 polymer ?
#
loop_
_entity_poly.entity_id
_entity_poly.type
_entity_poly.pdbx_seq_one_letter_code
_entity_poly.pdbx_strand_id
1 'polypeptide(L)'
;MEAMGWTMSDFAVASELQAAEQSQALCDNNIDAMVYTVGHPSGSIQEATTACDSVLVNVTGAAVDKLVADNPYYRTATIPGGMYRGNDGDTMTFGVGATFVTSADVPEAVVYEVVKAVFDNIDQFRSLHPAFAHLDPKQMANDGLSAPLHAGAAKYFKEKGLID
;
A
#
# COMPACT_ATOMS: atom_id res chain seq x y z
N MET A 1 -4.02 -0.76 17.64
CA MET A 1 -4.60 -1.30 18.90
C MET A 1 -3.85 -0.74 20.11
N GLU A 2 -2.57 -0.94 20.25
CA GLU A 2 -1.75 -0.47 21.37
C GLU A 2 -1.91 1.04 21.64
N ALA A 3 -1.84 1.89 20.59
CA ALA A 3 -2.06 3.33 20.70
C ALA A 3 -3.47 3.74 21.18
N MET A 4 -4.43 2.82 21.14
CA MET A 4 -5.80 2.97 21.67
C MET A 4 -5.96 2.29 23.04
N GLY A 5 -4.90 1.71 23.58
CA GLY A 5 -4.93 0.97 24.83
C GLY A 5 -5.64 -0.40 24.73
N TRP A 6 -5.83 -0.92 23.52
CA TRP A 6 -6.50 -2.19 23.29
C TRP A 6 -5.49 -3.33 23.14
N THR A 7 -5.89 -4.50 23.61
CA THR A 7 -5.15 -5.77 23.54
C THR A 7 -6.01 -6.82 22.83
N MET A 8 -5.45 -7.96 22.53
CA MET A 8 -6.19 -9.09 21.94
C MET A 8 -7.30 -9.61 22.85
N SER A 9 -7.19 -9.43 24.16
CA SER A 9 -8.22 -9.85 25.15
C SER A 9 -9.46 -8.95 25.18
N ASP A 10 -9.43 -7.80 24.51
CA ASP A 10 -10.59 -6.92 24.41
C ASP A 10 -11.58 -7.37 23.31
N PHE A 11 -11.20 -8.39 22.52
CA PHE A 11 -12.04 -8.97 21.47
C PHE A 11 -12.65 -10.29 21.94
N ALA A 12 -13.91 -10.53 21.58
CA ALA A 12 -14.58 -11.80 21.88
C ALA A 12 -13.89 -12.98 21.17
N VAL A 13 -13.44 -12.75 19.93
CA VAL A 13 -12.65 -13.67 19.13
C VAL A 13 -11.51 -12.89 18.48
N ALA A 14 -10.27 -13.36 18.66
CA ALA A 14 -9.11 -12.88 17.95
C ALA A 14 -8.42 -14.08 17.30
N SER A 15 -8.54 -14.18 15.97
CA SER A 15 -8.04 -15.32 15.20
C SER A 15 -6.89 -14.91 14.30
N GLU A 16 -5.87 -15.75 14.24
CA GLU A 16 -4.72 -15.62 13.32
C GLU A 16 -4.96 -16.52 12.09
N LEU A 17 -5.93 -16.12 11.25
CA LEU A 17 -6.28 -16.87 10.04
C LEU A 17 -5.25 -16.60 8.93
N GLN A 18 -5.02 -17.61 8.09
CA GLN A 18 -4.27 -17.41 6.86
C GLN A 18 -5.03 -16.47 5.91
N ALA A 19 -4.29 -15.73 5.10
CA ALA A 19 -4.86 -14.73 4.18
C ALA A 19 -5.99 -15.30 3.30
N ALA A 20 -5.84 -16.53 2.80
CA ALA A 20 -6.84 -17.18 1.95
C ALA A 20 -8.12 -17.59 2.69
N GLU A 21 -8.12 -17.65 4.01
CA GLU A 21 -9.25 -18.10 4.84
C GLU A 21 -10.11 -16.93 5.34
N GLN A 22 -9.54 -15.71 5.37
CA GLN A 22 -10.16 -14.55 6.00
C GLN A 22 -11.47 -14.13 5.32
N SER A 23 -11.49 -14.09 3.98
CA SER A 23 -12.69 -13.71 3.21
C SER A 23 -13.86 -14.67 3.47
N GLN A 24 -13.58 -15.96 3.47
CA GLN A 24 -14.60 -16.98 3.77
C GLN A 24 -15.09 -16.87 5.21
N ALA A 25 -14.18 -16.73 6.19
CA ALA A 25 -14.56 -16.60 7.60
C ALA A 25 -15.43 -15.36 7.86
N LEU A 26 -15.17 -14.25 7.18
CA LEU A 26 -15.99 -13.04 7.25
C LEU A 26 -17.39 -13.28 6.69
N CYS A 27 -17.48 -13.89 5.50
CA CYS A 27 -18.76 -14.17 4.85
C CYS A 27 -19.60 -15.24 5.58
N ASP A 28 -18.96 -16.16 6.27
CA ASP A 28 -19.62 -17.16 7.12
C ASP A 28 -20.00 -16.62 8.53
N ASN A 29 -19.76 -15.34 8.80
CA ASN A 29 -19.97 -14.69 10.11
C ASN A 29 -19.21 -15.35 11.27
N ASN A 30 -18.06 -15.95 10.98
CA ASN A 30 -17.15 -16.49 12.01
C ASN A 30 -16.27 -15.37 12.61
N ILE A 31 -16.10 -14.27 11.89
CA ILE A 31 -15.47 -13.02 12.33
C ILE A 31 -16.29 -11.84 11.84
N ASP A 32 -16.28 -10.74 12.58
CA ASP A 32 -17.00 -9.50 12.23
C ASP A 32 -16.14 -8.54 11.40
N ALA A 33 -14.82 -8.67 11.49
CA ALA A 33 -13.86 -7.84 10.75
C ALA A 33 -12.58 -8.61 10.46
N MET A 34 -11.92 -8.26 9.36
CA MET A 34 -10.58 -8.74 9.04
C MET A 34 -9.62 -7.58 8.79
N VAL A 35 -8.36 -7.75 9.17
CA VAL A 35 -7.27 -6.84 8.81
C VAL A 35 -6.47 -7.49 7.70
N TYR A 36 -6.41 -6.83 6.54
CA TYR A 36 -5.77 -7.38 5.35
C TYR A 36 -4.77 -6.40 4.76
N THR A 37 -3.50 -6.76 4.78
CA THR A 37 -2.42 -5.94 4.22
C THR A 37 -2.07 -6.44 2.83
N VAL A 38 -2.44 -5.67 1.81
CA VAL A 38 -2.30 -6.08 0.41
C VAL A 38 -2.28 -4.86 -0.53
N GLY A 39 -1.72 -5.03 -1.73
CA GLY A 39 -1.89 -4.07 -2.83
C GLY A 39 -3.29 -4.15 -3.43
N HIS A 40 -3.86 -3.02 -3.80
CA HIS A 40 -5.19 -2.93 -4.40
C HIS A 40 -5.11 -2.70 -5.92
N PRO A 41 -6.04 -3.32 -6.71
CA PRO A 41 -7.11 -4.23 -6.34
C PRO A 41 -6.61 -5.62 -5.91
N SER A 42 -7.30 -6.23 -4.94
CA SER A 42 -7.00 -7.55 -4.40
C SER A 42 -8.14 -8.52 -4.66
N GLY A 43 -7.81 -9.73 -5.14
CA GLY A 43 -8.79 -10.80 -5.37
C GLY A 43 -9.52 -11.22 -4.10
N SER A 44 -8.83 -11.31 -2.96
CA SER A 44 -9.46 -11.67 -1.68
C SER A 44 -10.46 -10.62 -1.20
N ILE A 45 -10.15 -9.33 -1.38
CA ILE A 45 -11.11 -8.26 -1.05
C ILE A 45 -12.29 -8.25 -2.02
N GLN A 46 -12.05 -8.51 -3.31
CA GLN A 46 -13.13 -8.69 -4.28
C GLN A 46 -14.04 -9.87 -3.92
N GLU A 47 -13.46 -10.98 -3.48
CA GLU A 47 -14.21 -12.14 -3.03
C GLU A 47 -15.11 -11.78 -1.84
N ALA A 48 -14.58 -11.19 -0.78
CA ALA A 48 -15.35 -10.78 0.39
C ALA A 48 -16.49 -9.81 0.03
N THR A 49 -16.22 -8.80 -0.81
CA THR A 49 -17.22 -7.79 -1.20
C THR A 49 -18.22 -8.30 -2.24
N THR A 50 -17.96 -9.42 -2.91
CA THR A 50 -18.86 -10.03 -3.90
C THR A 50 -19.70 -11.16 -3.29
N ALA A 51 -19.09 -12.00 -2.44
CA ALA A 51 -19.74 -13.13 -1.80
C ALA A 51 -20.66 -12.71 -0.64
N CYS A 52 -20.28 -11.65 0.08
CA CYS A 52 -21.10 -11.07 1.16
C CYS A 52 -21.04 -9.54 1.13
N ASP A 53 -21.94 -8.86 1.86
CA ASP A 53 -22.03 -7.39 1.88
C ASP A 53 -20.97 -6.78 2.82
N SER A 54 -19.69 -6.97 2.47
CA SER A 54 -18.56 -6.43 3.21
C SER A 54 -18.26 -5.00 2.80
N VAL A 55 -17.86 -4.17 3.76
CA VAL A 55 -17.46 -2.78 3.54
C VAL A 55 -16.05 -2.53 4.02
N LEU A 56 -15.32 -1.68 3.30
CA LEU A 56 -14.04 -1.16 3.73
C LEU A 56 -14.24 -0.10 4.80
N VAL A 57 -13.44 -0.13 5.85
CA VAL A 57 -13.51 0.82 6.97
C VAL A 57 -12.30 1.73 6.95
N ASN A 58 -12.53 3.03 7.12
CA ASN A 58 -11.45 4.00 7.25
C ASN A 58 -10.56 3.68 8.47
N VAL A 59 -9.25 3.66 8.27
CA VAL A 59 -8.26 3.50 9.34
C VAL A 59 -7.46 4.80 9.43
N THR A 60 -7.98 5.75 10.21
CA THR A 60 -7.50 7.13 10.33
C THR A 60 -7.53 7.62 11.78
N GLY A 61 -7.06 8.82 12.02
CA GLY A 61 -7.10 9.51 13.31
C GLY A 61 -5.73 9.65 13.97
N ALA A 62 -5.67 10.35 15.09
CA ALA A 62 -4.43 10.78 15.73
C ALA A 62 -3.42 9.64 16.02
N ALA A 63 -3.92 8.43 16.31
CA ALA A 63 -3.06 7.27 16.52
C ALA A 63 -2.37 6.82 15.23
N VAL A 64 -3.08 6.86 14.11
CA VAL A 64 -2.53 6.53 12.78
C VAL A 64 -1.60 7.65 12.32
N ASP A 65 -1.98 8.91 12.49
CA ASP A 65 -1.16 10.06 12.12
C ASP A 65 0.19 10.02 12.84
N LYS A 66 0.17 9.72 14.16
CA LYS A 66 1.37 9.53 14.95
C LYS A 66 2.20 8.34 14.46
N LEU A 67 1.58 7.21 14.16
CA LEU A 67 2.28 6.03 13.65
C LEU A 67 3.00 6.32 12.34
N VAL A 68 2.35 7.03 11.42
CA VAL A 68 2.94 7.43 10.14
C VAL A 68 4.07 8.46 10.33
N ALA A 69 3.89 9.42 11.24
CA ALA A 69 4.93 10.41 11.53
C ALA A 69 6.20 9.82 12.18
N ASP A 70 6.01 8.83 13.07
CA ASP A 70 7.11 8.20 13.80
C ASP A 70 7.87 7.14 12.97
N ASN A 71 7.30 6.69 11.84
CA ASN A 71 7.85 5.57 11.05
C ASN A 71 7.88 5.92 9.56
N PRO A 72 9.06 6.22 8.99
CA PRO A 72 9.20 6.70 7.61
C PRO A 72 8.80 5.68 6.53
N TYR A 73 8.64 4.42 6.89
CA TYR A 73 8.17 3.36 5.97
C TYR A 73 6.64 3.27 5.88
N TYR A 74 5.90 3.94 6.77
CA TYR A 74 4.46 4.11 6.65
C TYR A 74 4.10 5.39 5.90
N ARG A 75 2.98 5.35 5.21
CA ARG A 75 2.36 6.52 4.57
C ARG A 75 0.84 6.41 4.64
N THR A 76 0.16 7.52 4.58
CA THR A 76 -1.29 7.54 4.33
C THR A 76 -1.57 7.03 2.91
N ALA A 77 -2.69 6.36 2.74
CA ALA A 77 -3.11 5.81 1.46
C ALA A 77 -4.62 5.96 1.29
N THR A 78 -5.07 5.99 0.05
CA THR A 78 -6.48 6.00 -0.31
C THR A 78 -6.76 4.80 -1.20
N ILE A 79 -7.78 4.02 -0.85
CA ILE A 79 -8.36 3.01 -1.73
C ILE A 79 -9.48 3.69 -2.48
N PRO A 80 -9.39 3.87 -3.83
CA PRO A 80 -10.41 4.60 -4.59
C PRO A 80 -11.78 3.96 -4.49
N GLY A 81 -12.81 4.79 -4.36
CA GLY A 81 -14.21 4.36 -4.40
C GLY A 81 -14.56 3.68 -5.72
N GLY A 82 -15.52 2.77 -5.67
CA GLY A 82 -15.96 1.99 -6.83
C GLY A 82 -15.02 0.83 -7.23
N MET A 83 -13.88 0.66 -6.55
CA MET A 83 -12.96 -0.44 -6.81
C MET A 83 -13.55 -1.80 -6.39
N TYR A 84 -14.35 -1.81 -5.36
CA TYR A 84 -15.00 -2.99 -4.80
C TYR A 84 -16.51 -2.79 -4.69
N ARG A 85 -17.27 -3.87 -4.91
CA ARG A 85 -18.73 -3.86 -4.85
C ARG A 85 -19.20 -3.31 -3.48
N GLY A 86 -20.17 -2.38 -3.49
CA GLY A 86 -20.74 -1.79 -2.29
C GLY A 86 -19.84 -0.78 -1.58
N ASN A 87 -18.71 -0.41 -2.18
CA ASN A 87 -17.73 0.54 -1.64
C ASN A 87 -17.53 1.71 -2.62
N ASP A 88 -18.56 2.55 -2.76
CA ASP A 88 -18.61 3.63 -3.76
C ASP A 88 -17.75 4.84 -3.40
N GLY A 89 -17.47 5.06 -2.11
CA GLY A 89 -16.64 6.15 -1.61
C GLY A 89 -15.18 5.75 -1.40
N ASP A 90 -14.30 6.73 -1.44
CA ASP A 90 -12.89 6.55 -1.10
C ASP A 90 -12.72 6.06 0.34
N THR A 91 -11.85 5.09 0.55
CA THR A 91 -11.49 4.61 1.89
C THR A 91 -10.09 5.07 2.25
N MET A 92 -10.01 5.88 3.30
CA MET A 92 -8.74 6.40 3.81
C MET A 92 -8.08 5.39 4.75
N THR A 93 -6.82 5.12 4.54
CA THR A 93 -6.04 4.16 5.34
C THR A 93 -4.57 4.55 5.41
N PHE A 94 -3.73 3.66 5.91
CA PHE A 94 -2.29 3.77 5.84
C PHE A 94 -1.69 2.43 5.40
N GLY A 95 -0.46 2.45 4.95
CA GLY A 95 0.24 1.24 4.51
C GLY A 95 1.73 1.45 4.34
N VAL A 96 2.40 0.42 3.88
CA VAL A 96 3.81 0.46 3.47
C VAL A 96 3.90 0.59 1.95
N GLY A 97 4.90 1.33 1.48
CA GLY A 97 5.22 1.37 0.05
C GLY A 97 5.99 0.12 -0.38
N ALA A 98 5.69 -0.40 -1.57
CA ALA A 98 6.57 -1.37 -2.21
C ALA A 98 7.76 -0.62 -2.82
N THR A 99 8.98 -0.95 -2.39
CA THR A 99 10.20 -0.26 -2.83
C THR A 99 11.08 -1.22 -3.63
N PHE A 100 11.50 -0.79 -4.80
CA PHE A 100 12.52 -1.50 -5.56
C PHE A 100 13.89 -1.16 -4.96
N VAL A 101 14.62 -2.17 -4.50
CA VAL A 101 15.92 -2.02 -3.85
C VAL A 101 17.03 -2.75 -4.63
N THR A 102 18.24 -2.23 -4.53
CA THR A 102 19.45 -2.85 -5.10
C THR A 102 20.65 -2.64 -4.18
N SER A 103 21.76 -3.35 -4.43
CA SER A 103 23.01 -3.09 -3.71
C SER A 103 23.58 -1.71 -4.05
N ALA A 104 24.18 -1.04 -3.07
CA ALA A 104 24.93 0.18 -3.29
C ALA A 104 26.14 0.01 -4.21
N ASP A 105 26.63 -1.22 -4.38
CA ASP A 105 27.78 -1.56 -5.23
C ASP A 105 27.41 -1.67 -6.73
N VAL A 106 26.14 -1.64 -7.08
CA VAL A 106 25.71 -1.64 -8.49
C VAL A 106 26.16 -0.33 -9.14
N PRO A 107 26.77 -0.35 -10.34
CA PRO A 107 27.22 0.87 -10.99
C PRO A 107 26.10 1.90 -11.18
N GLU A 108 26.40 3.17 -10.91
CA GLU A 108 25.44 4.29 -11.05
C GLU A 108 24.71 4.28 -12.40
N ALA A 109 25.46 4.06 -13.49
CA ALA A 109 24.89 4.06 -14.84
C ALA A 109 23.84 2.95 -15.05
N VAL A 110 24.01 1.79 -14.41
CA VAL A 110 23.06 0.67 -14.53
C VAL A 110 21.75 1.04 -13.84
N VAL A 111 21.80 1.54 -12.60
CA VAL A 111 20.61 1.94 -11.86
C VAL A 111 19.93 3.13 -12.53
N TYR A 112 20.69 4.09 -13.04
CA TYR A 112 20.16 5.21 -13.81
C TYR A 112 19.32 4.73 -15.01
N GLU A 113 19.84 3.81 -15.82
CA GLU A 113 19.13 3.28 -16.98
C GLU A 113 17.88 2.47 -16.60
N VAL A 114 17.90 1.71 -15.49
CA VAL A 114 16.72 0.99 -15.01
C VAL A 114 15.63 1.98 -14.59
N VAL A 115 15.97 2.99 -13.78
CA VAL A 115 15.02 4.01 -13.35
C VAL A 115 14.48 4.79 -14.55
N LYS A 116 15.36 5.21 -15.45
CA LYS A 116 15.01 5.90 -16.68
C LYS A 116 14.02 5.08 -17.53
N ALA A 117 14.26 3.78 -17.71
CA ALA A 117 13.39 2.91 -18.48
C ALA A 117 11.95 2.86 -17.91
N VAL A 118 11.80 2.84 -16.59
CA VAL A 118 10.49 2.85 -15.95
C VAL A 118 9.81 4.21 -16.07
N PHE A 119 10.49 5.29 -15.70
CA PHE A 119 9.90 6.61 -15.59
C PHE A 119 9.66 7.30 -16.94
N ASP A 120 10.52 7.09 -17.94
CA ASP A 120 10.30 7.57 -19.31
C ASP A 120 9.14 6.82 -20.02
N ASN A 121 8.77 5.62 -19.52
CA ASN A 121 7.67 4.81 -20.05
C ASN A 121 6.58 4.56 -19.00
N ILE A 122 6.31 5.54 -18.14
CA ILE A 122 5.43 5.36 -16.97
C ILE A 122 4.02 4.92 -17.36
N ASP A 123 3.47 5.40 -18.47
CA ASP A 123 2.12 5.01 -18.90
C ASP A 123 2.06 3.54 -19.36
N GLN A 124 3.11 3.06 -20.02
CA GLN A 124 3.24 1.64 -20.34
C GLN A 124 3.41 0.82 -19.05
N PHE A 125 4.23 1.30 -18.12
CA PHE A 125 4.44 0.63 -16.83
C PHE A 125 3.13 0.52 -16.03
N ARG A 126 2.31 1.59 -15.99
CA ARG A 126 0.98 1.56 -15.36
C ARG A 126 0.06 0.51 -15.95
N SER A 127 0.17 0.22 -17.25
CA SER A 127 -0.66 -0.77 -17.92
C SER A 127 -0.30 -2.23 -17.64
N LEU A 128 0.86 -2.50 -17.04
CA LEU A 128 1.35 -3.86 -16.79
C LEU A 128 0.57 -4.57 -15.66
N HIS A 129 0.02 -3.81 -14.72
CA HIS A 129 -0.75 -4.38 -13.62
C HIS A 129 -1.76 -3.37 -13.06
N PRO A 130 -2.99 -3.79 -12.70
CA PRO A 130 -4.01 -2.88 -12.15
C PRO A 130 -3.56 -2.06 -10.95
N ALA A 131 -2.74 -2.62 -10.06
CA ALA A 131 -2.18 -1.90 -8.91
C ALA A 131 -1.24 -0.75 -9.30
N PHE A 132 -0.76 -0.70 -10.54
CA PHE A 132 0.12 0.36 -11.05
C PHE A 132 -0.64 1.52 -11.68
N ALA A 133 -1.95 1.37 -11.92
CA ALA A 133 -2.75 2.34 -12.67
C ALA A 133 -2.68 3.78 -12.11
N HIS A 134 -2.51 3.91 -10.80
CA HIS A 134 -2.50 5.19 -10.09
C HIS A 134 -1.11 5.63 -9.61
N LEU A 135 -0.02 5.01 -10.11
CA LEU A 135 1.33 5.43 -9.75
C LEU A 135 1.59 6.88 -10.17
N ASP A 136 2.06 7.68 -9.24
CA ASP A 136 2.50 9.06 -9.48
C ASP A 136 4.03 9.14 -9.39
N PRO A 137 4.74 9.61 -10.45
CA PRO A 137 6.19 9.64 -10.47
C PRO A 137 6.82 10.42 -9.32
N LYS A 138 6.19 11.52 -8.88
CA LYS A 138 6.70 12.32 -7.78
C LYS A 138 6.56 11.58 -6.45
N GLN A 139 5.43 10.92 -6.23
CA GLN A 139 5.25 10.07 -5.05
C GLN A 139 6.20 8.87 -5.06
N MET A 140 6.39 8.22 -6.22
CA MET A 140 7.33 7.10 -6.35
C MET A 140 8.77 7.48 -5.99
N ALA A 141 9.17 8.72 -6.22
CA ALA A 141 10.52 9.20 -5.93
C ALA A 141 10.71 9.68 -4.47
N ASN A 142 9.62 9.95 -3.73
CA ASN A 142 9.69 10.62 -2.42
C ASN A 142 9.01 9.85 -1.28
N ASP A 143 7.94 9.07 -1.55
CA ASP A 143 7.10 8.54 -0.49
C ASP A 143 7.53 7.14 -0.05
N GLY A 144 7.51 6.91 1.27
CA GLY A 144 7.68 5.58 1.86
C GLY A 144 9.06 4.95 1.62
N LEU A 145 10.08 5.75 1.37
CA LEU A 145 11.45 5.27 1.18
C LEU A 145 12.04 4.82 2.51
N SER A 146 12.39 3.54 2.60
CA SER A 146 12.98 2.93 3.81
C SER A 146 14.52 2.81 3.75
N ALA A 147 15.11 3.17 2.60
CA ALA A 147 16.56 3.16 2.38
C ALA A 147 16.97 4.42 1.61
N PRO A 148 18.23 4.85 1.70
CA PRO A 148 18.76 5.95 0.88
C PRO A 148 18.60 5.66 -0.60
N LEU A 149 18.34 6.70 -1.40
CA LEU A 149 18.32 6.58 -2.84
C LEU A 149 19.70 6.18 -3.36
N HIS A 150 19.73 5.20 -4.26
CA HIS A 150 20.95 4.87 -5.00
C HIS A 150 21.38 6.06 -5.88
N ALA A 151 22.69 6.28 -6.04
CA ALA A 151 23.23 7.42 -6.80
C ALA A 151 22.61 7.54 -8.21
N GLY A 152 22.44 6.44 -8.92
CA GLY A 152 21.82 6.43 -10.25
C GLY A 152 20.35 6.85 -10.23
N ALA A 153 19.58 6.42 -9.21
CA ALA A 153 18.19 6.84 -9.04
C ALA A 153 18.11 8.34 -8.70
N ALA A 154 18.88 8.80 -7.73
CA ALA A 154 18.93 10.20 -7.31
C ALA A 154 19.30 11.13 -8.48
N LYS A 155 20.26 10.73 -9.32
CA LYS A 155 20.67 11.48 -10.51
C LYS A 155 19.49 11.66 -11.49
N TYR A 156 18.82 10.56 -11.85
CA TYR A 156 17.67 10.62 -12.76
C TYR A 156 16.55 11.49 -12.16
N PHE A 157 16.20 11.29 -10.89
CA PHE A 157 15.12 12.03 -10.25
C PHE A 157 15.40 13.54 -10.18
N LYS A 158 16.65 13.95 -9.91
CA LYS A 158 17.08 15.34 -9.97
C LYS A 158 16.98 15.94 -11.38
N GLU A 159 17.47 15.21 -12.38
CA GLU A 159 17.39 15.64 -13.79
C GLU A 159 15.94 15.86 -14.25
N LYS A 160 15.00 15.10 -13.71
CA LYS A 160 13.57 15.22 -14.02
C LYS A 160 12.78 16.14 -13.07
N GLY A 161 13.43 16.73 -12.07
CA GLY A 161 12.78 17.60 -11.08
C GLY A 161 11.78 16.87 -10.19
N LEU A 162 11.97 15.57 -9.94
CA LEU A 162 11.14 14.75 -9.10
C LEU A 162 11.54 14.85 -7.63
N ILE A 163 12.80 15.14 -7.36
CA ILE A 163 13.37 15.44 -6.04
C ILE A 163 14.23 16.71 -6.12
N ASP A 164 14.56 17.31 -4.97
CA ASP A 164 15.43 18.49 -4.81
C ASP A 164 16.92 18.15 -4.97
#